data_6913068322a7d241de187f40a6fad7aa
#
_entry.id   6913068322a7d241de187f40a6fad7aa
#
_cell.length_a   1.000
_cell.length_b   1.000
_cell.length_c   1.000
_cell.angle_alpha   90.00
_cell.angle_beta   90.00
_cell.angle_gamma   90.00
#
_symmetry.space_group_name_H-M   'P 1'
#
loop_
_entity.id
_entity.type
_entity.pdbx_description
1 polymer ?
#
loop_
_entity_poly.entity_id
_entity_poly.type
_entity_poly.pdbx_seq_one_letter_code
_entity_poly.pdbx_strand_id
1 'polypeptide(L)'
;MKKAATLWLGMIMAFGAQADSLDSLAQFLKQTRSMRADFVQVVAAPAKEGRPSKPKTSSGSFAFVRPSVFRFDYNKPFVQNIVADGKNLWLFDADLNQVTVRNQAQALGSTPASLIASASDLATLGKEFELLAAPSEAGVDWVVAKPKVKDSSLQQVRIGLRSEDGQMVLAHLDIVDAFGTRSQMRFDKVQVNPSQLTASQFNFVPPKGADVVRP
;
A
#
# COMPACT_ATOMS: atom_id res chain seq x y z
N MET A 1 42.86 54.79 10.12
CA MET A 1 42.40 53.63 10.95
C MET A 1 41.11 53.09 10.34
N LYS A 2 41.21 52.01 9.52
CA LYS A 2 40.06 51.42 8.81
C LYS A 2 39.67 50.16 9.57
N LYS A 3 38.44 50.13 10.14
CA LYS A 3 37.88 48.96 10.82
C LYS A 3 37.23 48.06 9.78
N ALA A 4 37.74 46.85 9.61
CA ALA A 4 37.14 45.81 8.82
C ALA A 4 36.06 45.11 9.67
N ALA A 5 34.81 45.11 9.20
CA ALA A 5 33.72 44.37 9.77
C ALA A 5 33.65 43.00 9.06
N THR A 6 33.96 41.93 9.78
CA THR A 6 33.85 40.55 9.30
C THR A 6 32.40 40.08 9.48
N LEU A 7 31.66 39.89 8.37
CA LEU A 7 30.33 39.30 8.36
C LEU A 7 30.46 37.76 8.48
N TRP A 8 30.01 37.20 9.59
CA TRP A 8 29.84 35.76 9.75
C TRP A 8 28.49 35.36 9.14
N LEU A 9 28.54 34.71 7.98
CA LEU A 9 27.38 34.10 7.36
C LEU A 9 27.14 32.72 8.01
N GLY A 10 26.17 32.63 8.92
CA GLY A 10 25.77 31.39 9.58
C GLY A 10 25.08 30.47 8.58
N MET A 11 25.73 29.39 8.22
CA MET A 11 25.17 28.29 7.42
C MET A 11 24.26 27.46 8.32
N ILE A 12 22.96 27.71 8.24
CA ILE A 12 21.94 26.86 8.91
C ILE A 12 21.85 25.57 8.10
N MET A 13 22.47 24.51 8.61
CA MET A 13 22.23 23.14 8.11
C MET A 13 20.85 22.72 8.56
N ALA A 14 19.94 22.54 7.62
CA ALA A 14 18.65 21.90 7.85
C ALA A 14 18.87 20.40 8.06
N PHE A 15 19.12 19.99 9.30
CA PHE A 15 18.98 18.61 9.78
C PHE A 15 17.57 18.46 10.29
N GLY A 16 16.66 17.87 9.51
CA GLY A 16 15.30 17.76 9.99
C GLY A 16 14.30 16.89 9.23
N ALA A 17 14.73 15.96 8.36
CA ALA A 17 13.73 15.29 7.52
C ALA A 17 13.65 13.74 7.64
N GLN A 18 14.47 13.10 8.46
CA GLN A 18 14.49 11.62 8.48
C GLN A 18 13.70 10.97 9.62
N ALA A 19 13.44 11.65 10.72
CA ALA A 19 12.59 11.13 11.79
C ALA A 19 11.10 11.15 11.41
N ASP A 20 10.73 12.01 10.48
CA ASP A 20 9.34 12.40 10.18
C ASP A 20 8.52 11.31 9.47
N SER A 21 9.12 10.50 8.58
CA SER A 21 8.36 9.53 7.79
C SER A 21 7.87 8.32 8.58
N LEU A 22 8.62 7.85 9.59
CA LEU A 22 8.13 6.80 10.50
C LEU A 22 7.05 7.34 11.42
N ASP A 23 7.14 8.60 11.85
CA ASP A 23 6.10 9.25 12.64
C ASP A 23 4.83 9.44 11.81
N SER A 24 4.96 9.80 10.53
CA SER A 24 3.84 9.86 9.57
C SER A 24 3.15 8.49 9.43
N LEU A 25 3.92 7.41 9.34
CA LEU A 25 3.37 6.05 9.29
C LEU A 25 2.68 5.68 10.61
N ALA A 26 3.30 6.00 11.76
CA ALA A 26 2.71 5.76 13.08
C ALA A 26 1.38 6.50 13.24
N GLN A 27 1.33 7.76 12.81
CA GLN A 27 0.12 8.58 12.83
C GLN A 27 -0.97 7.97 11.94
N PHE A 28 -0.66 7.61 10.70
CA PHE A 28 -1.59 6.95 9.78
C PHE A 28 -2.15 5.65 10.39
N LEU A 29 -1.30 4.78 10.92
CA LEU A 29 -1.71 3.51 11.52
C LEU A 29 -2.65 3.74 12.72
N LYS A 30 -2.33 4.70 13.59
CA LYS A 30 -3.09 5.00 14.81
C LYS A 30 -4.44 5.66 14.51
N GLN A 31 -4.49 6.55 13.53
CA GLN A 31 -5.67 7.39 13.26
C GLN A 31 -6.62 6.76 12.25
N THR A 32 -6.13 5.91 11.32
CA THR A 32 -6.92 5.37 10.23
C THR A 32 -7.46 3.99 10.58
N ARG A 33 -8.73 3.90 10.91
CA ARG A 33 -9.44 2.64 11.15
C ARG A 33 -10.04 2.07 9.88
N SER A 34 -10.41 2.94 8.96
CA SER A 34 -10.95 2.58 7.65
C SER A 34 -10.54 3.60 6.61
N MET A 35 -10.50 3.18 5.36
CA MET A 35 -10.15 4.06 4.25
C MET A 35 -10.86 3.60 2.98
N ARG A 36 -11.22 4.56 2.13
CA ARG A 36 -11.64 4.32 0.74
C ARG A 36 -10.86 5.26 -0.17
N ALA A 37 -10.47 4.78 -1.35
CA ALA A 37 -9.79 5.58 -2.36
C ALA A 37 -10.02 5.02 -3.76
N ASP A 38 -9.86 5.86 -4.78
CA ASP A 38 -9.60 5.40 -6.14
C ASP A 38 -8.12 5.06 -6.29
N PHE A 39 -7.75 4.12 -7.16
CA PHE A 39 -6.33 3.85 -7.43
C PHE A 39 -6.04 3.71 -8.92
N VAL A 40 -4.80 4.02 -9.26
CA VAL A 40 -4.16 3.65 -10.52
C VAL A 40 -2.92 2.83 -10.18
N GLN A 41 -2.79 1.66 -10.80
CA GLN A 41 -1.67 0.75 -10.67
C GLN A 41 -0.92 0.62 -11.97
N VAL A 42 0.41 0.70 -11.92
CA VAL A 42 1.31 0.41 -13.06
C VAL A 42 2.21 -0.76 -12.67
N VAL A 43 2.15 -1.84 -13.43
CA VAL A 43 2.99 -3.03 -13.22
C VAL A 43 4.00 -3.14 -14.35
N ALA A 44 5.29 -3.19 -14.00
CA ALA A 44 6.40 -3.37 -14.90
C ALA A 44 7.22 -4.61 -14.49
N ALA A 45 7.24 -5.63 -15.35
CA ALA A 45 8.11 -6.78 -15.16
C ALA A 45 9.56 -6.42 -15.53
N PRO A 46 10.57 -7.14 -15.00
CA PRO A 46 11.95 -6.97 -15.41
C PRO A 46 12.14 -7.13 -16.92
N ALA A 47 13.16 -6.48 -17.46
CA ALA A 47 13.54 -6.66 -18.85
C ALA A 47 13.89 -8.14 -19.12
N LYS A 48 13.33 -8.73 -20.19
CA LYS A 48 13.72 -10.05 -20.67
C LYS A 48 14.65 -9.88 -21.87
N GLU A 49 15.80 -10.55 -21.84
CA GLU A 49 16.80 -10.53 -22.94
C GLU A 49 17.18 -9.11 -23.40
N GLY A 50 17.31 -8.16 -22.42
CA GLY A 50 17.65 -6.78 -22.72
C GLY A 50 16.50 -5.94 -23.30
N ARG A 51 15.30 -6.52 -23.47
CA ARG A 51 14.10 -5.79 -23.95
C ARG A 51 13.24 -5.36 -22.76
N PRO A 52 12.96 -4.05 -22.61
CA PRO A 52 12.07 -3.58 -21.56
C PRO A 52 10.66 -4.14 -21.75
N SER A 53 10.04 -4.62 -20.66
CA SER A 53 8.64 -5.03 -20.70
C SER A 53 7.74 -3.77 -20.82
N LYS A 54 6.65 -3.90 -21.60
CA LYS A 54 5.63 -2.84 -21.63
C LYS A 54 4.88 -2.82 -20.30
N PRO A 55 4.84 -1.68 -19.60
CA PRO A 55 4.06 -1.55 -18.36
C PRO A 55 2.57 -1.81 -18.63
N LYS A 56 1.91 -2.49 -17.68
CA LYS A 56 0.46 -2.69 -17.68
C LYS A 56 -0.15 -1.73 -16.68
N THR A 57 -1.17 -0.98 -17.10
CA THR A 57 -1.89 -0.04 -16.25
C THR A 57 -3.28 -0.58 -15.94
N SER A 58 -3.64 -0.56 -14.67
CA SER A 58 -4.97 -0.93 -14.17
C SER A 58 -5.49 0.19 -13.26
N SER A 59 -6.80 0.27 -13.11
CA SER A 59 -7.41 1.23 -12.19
C SER A 59 -8.69 0.69 -11.58
N GLY A 60 -9.07 1.25 -10.44
CA GLY A 60 -10.25 0.82 -9.71
C GLY A 60 -10.43 1.55 -8.39
N SER A 61 -11.09 0.92 -7.44
CA SER A 61 -11.27 1.41 -6.08
C SER A 61 -10.68 0.45 -5.06
N PHE A 62 -10.20 1.03 -3.97
CA PHE A 62 -9.67 0.32 -2.82
C PHE A 62 -10.39 0.76 -1.56
N ALA A 63 -10.70 -0.18 -0.69
CA ALA A 63 -11.23 0.13 0.64
C ALA A 63 -10.72 -0.89 1.66
N PHE A 64 -10.60 -0.47 2.92
CA PHE A 64 -10.35 -1.37 4.03
C PHE A 64 -11.06 -0.90 5.31
N VAL A 65 -11.29 -1.84 6.21
CA VAL A 65 -11.66 -1.62 7.61
C VAL A 65 -10.78 -2.52 8.46
N ARG A 66 -10.02 -1.94 9.39
CA ARG A 66 -9.17 -2.71 10.32
C ARG A 66 -10.03 -3.57 11.25
N PRO A 67 -9.53 -4.73 11.68
CA PRO A 67 -8.12 -5.14 11.54
C PRO A 67 -7.79 -5.95 10.28
N SER A 68 -8.70 -6.38 9.46
CA SER A 68 -8.32 -7.39 8.46
C SER A 68 -9.20 -7.46 7.22
N VAL A 69 -10.19 -6.59 7.05
CA VAL A 69 -11.04 -6.63 5.85
C VAL A 69 -10.61 -5.57 4.86
N PHE A 70 -10.49 -5.97 3.59
CA PHE A 70 -10.19 -5.05 2.51
C PHE A 70 -10.80 -5.52 1.18
N ARG A 71 -10.89 -4.61 0.23
CA ARG A 71 -11.42 -4.86 -1.10
C ARG A 71 -10.68 -4.01 -2.13
N PHE A 72 -10.23 -4.67 -3.20
CA PHE A 72 -9.82 -4.05 -4.45
C PHE A 72 -10.84 -4.40 -5.52
N ASP A 73 -11.41 -3.39 -6.14
CA ASP A 73 -12.26 -3.54 -7.31
C ASP A 73 -11.54 -2.93 -8.51
N TYR A 74 -10.94 -3.77 -9.34
CA TYR A 74 -10.35 -3.38 -10.62
C TYR A 74 -11.48 -3.18 -11.63
N ASN A 75 -11.48 -2.02 -12.29
CA ASN A 75 -12.48 -1.67 -13.28
C ASN A 75 -11.91 -1.62 -14.70
N LYS A 76 -10.59 -1.41 -14.84
CA LYS A 76 -9.86 -1.33 -16.12
C LYS A 76 -8.50 -1.98 -16.00
N PRO A 77 -7.98 -2.62 -17.09
CA PRO A 77 -8.69 -2.91 -18.33
C PRO A 77 -9.68 -4.07 -18.19
N PHE A 78 -9.52 -4.92 -17.15
CA PHE A 78 -10.36 -6.08 -16.87
C PHE A 78 -11.02 -5.92 -15.49
N VAL A 79 -12.24 -6.44 -15.39
CA VAL A 79 -12.96 -6.44 -14.11
C VAL A 79 -12.49 -7.58 -13.23
N GLN A 80 -11.94 -7.24 -12.08
CA GLN A 80 -11.45 -8.19 -11.09
C GLN A 80 -11.80 -7.69 -9.68
N ASN A 81 -12.21 -8.59 -8.79
CA ASN A 81 -12.40 -8.24 -7.39
C ASN A 81 -11.47 -9.09 -6.51
N ILE A 82 -10.78 -8.43 -5.59
CA ILE A 82 -10.01 -9.09 -4.53
C ILE A 82 -10.61 -8.63 -3.22
N VAL A 83 -11.22 -9.57 -2.48
CA VAL A 83 -11.92 -9.26 -1.24
C VAL A 83 -11.40 -10.14 -0.11
N ALA A 84 -10.94 -9.52 0.96
CA ALA A 84 -10.64 -10.16 2.24
C ALA A 84 -11.77 -9.86 3.21
N ASP A 85 -12.52 -10.88 3.62
CA ASP A 85 -13.71 -10.75 4.46
C ASP A 85 -13.43 -10.96 5.97
N GLY A 86 -12.14 -11.15 6.32
CA GLY A 86 -11.68 -11.49 7.67
C GLY A 86 -11.45 -12.99 7.88
N LYS A 87 -11.96 -13.85 6.99
CA LYS A 87 -11.81 -15.31 7.03
C LYS A 87 -11.25 -15.86 5.74
N ASN A 88 -11.77 -15.41 4.62
CA ASN A 88 -11.41 -15.84 3.27
C ASN A 88 -10.86 -14.67 2.46
N LEU A 89 -9.95 -15.00 1.56
CA LEU A 89 -9.54 -14.16 0.45
C LEU A 89 -10.22 -14.67 -0.82
N TRP A 90 -11.05 -13.83 -1.40
CA TRP A 90 -11.81 -14.08 -2.62
C TRP A 90 -11.15 -13.36 -3.78
N LEU A 91 -10.88 -14.06 -4.86
CA LEU A 91 -10.39 -13.49 -6.12
C LEU A 91 -11.40 -13.84 -7.20
N PHE A 92 -12.12 -12.86 -7.68
CA PHE A 92 -13.06 -13.02 -8.79
C PHE A 92 -12.47 -12.43 -10.06
N ASP A 93 -12.46 -13.21 -11.12
CA ASP A 93 -12.11 -12.80 -12.48
C ASP A 93 -13.38 -12.84 -13.33
N ALA A 94 -13.82 -11.69 -13.81
CA ALA A 94 -15.08 -11.58 -14.54
C ALA A 94 -14.99 -12.18 -15.94
N ASP A 95 -13.82 -12.07 -16.60
CA ASP A 95 -13.64 -12.61 -17.96
C ASP A 95 -13.66 -14.13 -17.98
N LEU A 96 -13.15 -14.75 -16.91
CA LEU A 96 -13.18 -16.21 -16.72
C LEU A 96 -14.46 -16.70 -16.01
N ASN A 97 -15.26 -15.78 -15.47
CA ASN A 97 -16.38 -16.05 -14.56
C ASN A 97 -16.00 -17.05 -13.45
N GLN A 98 -14.80 -16.85 -12.87
CA GLN A 98 -14.22 -17.76 -11.88
C GLN A 98 -13.93 -17.04 -10.58
N VAL A 99 -14.20 -17.72 -9.46
CA VAL A 99 -13.86 -17.28 -8.11
C VAL A 99 -12.87 -18.25 -7.49
N THR A 100 -11.69 -17.77 -7.10
CA THR A 100 -10.76 -18.53 -6.26
C THR A 100 -10.93 -18.10 -4.81
N VAL A 101 -11.08 -19.08 -3.91
CA VAL A 101 -11.23 -18.86 -2.46
C VAL A 101 -10.04 -19.46 -1.73
N ARG A 102 -9.40 -18.69 -0.88
CA ARG A 102 -8.28 -19.15 -0.04
C ARG A 102 -8.53 -18.75 1.41
N ASN A 103 -7.93 -19.48 2.34
CA ASN A 103 -7.89 -19.02 3.73
C ASN A 103 -7.10 -17.71 3.81
N GLN A 104 -7.71 -16.67 4.37
CA GLN A 104 -7.12 -15.34 4.40
C GLN A 104 -5.82 -15.29 5.19
N ALA A 105 -5.75 -15.92 6.36
CA ALA A 105 -4.55 -15.90 7.21
C ALA A 105 -3.35 -16.56 6.51
N GLN A 106 -3.59 -17.61 5.72
CA GLN A 106 -2.54 -18.29 4.95
C GLN A 106 -2.13 -17.49 3.70
N ALA A 107 -3.11 -16.86 3.04
CA ALA A 107 -2.87 -16.14 1.78
C ALA A 107 -2.24 -14.77 1.97
N LEU A 108 -2.50 -14.09 3.10
CA LEU A 108 -2.10 -12.71 3.35
C LEU A 108 -0.76 -12.55 4.07
N GLY A 109 -0.17 -13.63 4.62
CA GLY A 109 1.02 -13.56 5.46
C GLY A 109 2.23 -12.83 4.87
N SER A 110 2.14 -12.36 3.62
CA SER A 110 3.20 -11.63 2.94
C SER A 110 2.69 -10.69 1.84
N THR A 111 1.40 -10.32 1.84
CA THR A 111 0.89 -9.39 0.82
C THR A 111 0.98 -7.93 1.27
N PRO A 112 1.27 -6.98 0.36
CA PRO A 112 1.28 -5.55 0.69
C PRO A 112 -0.06 -5.03 1.23
N ALA A 113 -1.17 -5.66 0.83
CA ALA A 113 -2.50 -5.31 1.32
C ALA A 113 -2.67 -5.63 2.81
N SER A 114 -2.05 -6.74 3.27
CA SER A 114 -2.06 -7.10 4.70
C SER A 114 -1.30 -6.08 5.55
N LEU A 115 -0.19 -5.55 5.04
CA LEU A 115 0.58 -4.48 5.68
C LEU A 115 -0.30 -3.28 6.03
N ILE A 116 -1.09 -2.83 5.07
CA ILE A 116 -1.89 -1.62 5.21
C ILE A 116 -3.17 -1.90 6.03
N ALA A 117 -3.85 -3.02 5.78
CA ALA A 117 -5.15 -3.32 6.38
C ALA A 117 -5.07 -3.97 7.76
N SER A 118 -4.01 -4.74 8.06
CA SER A 118 -3.94 -5.53 9.31
C SER A 118 -3.19 -4.84 10.43
N ALA A 119 -2.20 -3.99 10.13
CA ALA A 119 -1.40 -3.38 11.16
C ALA A 119 -2.12 -2.22 11.86
N SER A 120 -2.13 -2.25 13.17
CA SER A 120 -2.66 -1.18 14.03
C SER A 120 -1.60 -0.17 14.47
N ASP A 121 -0.32 -0.57 14.43
CA ASP A 121 0.81 0.20 14.93
C ASP A 121 2.15 -0.27 14.32
N LEU A 122 3.21 0.52 14.53
CA LEU A 122 4.55 0.20 14.03
C LEU A 122 5.14 -1.06 14.66
N ALA A 123 4.82 -1.37 15.92
CA ALA A 123 5.34 -2.55 16.60
C ALA A 123 4.80 -3.84 15.96
N THR A 124 3.53 -3.82 15.55
CA THR A 124 2.90 -4.93 14.81
C THR A 124 3.55 -5.12 13.45
N LEU A 125 3.77 -4.04 12.69
CA LEU A 125 4.50 -4.11 11.41
C LEU A 125 5.95 -4.56 11.60
N GLY A 126 6.61 -4.08 12.64
CA GLY A 126 7.99 -4.38 12.97
C GLY A 126 8.25 -5.86 13.32
N LYS A 127 7.22 -6.66 13.59
CA LYS A 127 7.36 -8.11 13.77
C LYS A 127 7.71 -8.81 12.45
N GLU A 128 7.11 -8.38 11.37
CA GLU A 128 7.22 -9.02 10.05
C GLU A 128 8.17 -8.28 9.12
N PHE A 129 8.34 -6.96 9.32
CA PHE A 129 9.13 -6.09 8.44
C PHE A 129 10.17 -5.28 9.20
N GLU A 130 11.30 -5.07 8.56
CA GLU A 130 12.25 -4.01 8.91
C GLU A 130 11.72 -2.71 8.29
N LEU A 131 11.49 -1.68 9.13
CA LEU A 131 10.97 -0.39 8.71
C LEU A 131 12.08 0.64 8.69
N LEU A 132 12.28 1.28 7.56
CA LEU A 132 13.33 2.28 7.33
C LEU A 132 12.70 3.58 6.87
N ALA A 133 13.06 4.68 7.52
CA ALA A 133 12.71 6.01 7.03
C ALA A 133 13.42 6.27 5.69
N ALA A 134 12.73 6.91 4.77
CA ALA A 134 13.30 7.39 3.51
C ALA A 134 13.04 8.89 3.36
N PRO A 135 13.85 9.60 2.54
CA PRO A 135 13.64 11.02 2.31
C PRO A 135 12.25 11.32 1.76
N SER A 136 11.66 12.42 2.23
CA SER A 136 10.39 12.93 1.67
C SER A 136 10.63 13.49 0.28
N GLU A 137 9.76 13.16 -0.65
CA GLU A 137 9.82 13.57 -2.05
C GLU A 137 8.47 14.16 -2.47
N ALA A 138 8.46 15.37 -3.01
CA ALA A 138 7.27 16.05 -3.52
C ALA A 138 6.08 16.10 -2.53
N GLY A 139 6.36 16.29 -1.23
CA GLY A 139 5.34 16.35 -0.18
C GLY A 139 4.79 14.98 0.24
N VAL A 140 5.47 13.91 -0.14
CA VAL A 140 5.18 12.52 0.27
C VAL A 140 6.29 12.03 1.18
N ASP A 141 5.93 11.56 2.36
CA ASP A 141 6.82 10.92 3.32
C ASP A 141 6.91 9.43 3.00
N TRP A 142 8.13 8.94 2.82
CA TRP A 142 8.35 7.56 2.38
C TRP A 142 8.91 6.68 3.49
N VAL A 143 8.29 5.51 3.65
CA VAL A 143 8.81 4.44 4.51
C VAL A 143 9.06 3.20 3.65
N VAL A 144 10.23 2.59 3.82
CA VAL A 144 10.59 1.31 3.20
C VAL A 144 10.36 0.20 4.20
N ALA A 145 9.54 -0.78 3.84
CA ALA A 145 9.31 -2.00 4.60
C ALA A 145 9.95 -3.19 3.87
N LYS A 146 10.90 -3.86 4.52
CA LYS A 146 11.56 -5.06 4.00
C LYS A 146 11.11 -6.27 4.81
N PRO A 147 10.60 -7.35 4.17
CA PRO A 147 10.25 -8.57 4.89
C PRO A 147 11.45 -9.14 5.65
N LYS A 148 11.23 -9.59 6.90
CA LYS A 148 12.25 -10.27 7.70
C LYS A 148 12.41 -11.74 7.32
N VAL A 149 11.38 -12.31 6.70
CA VAL A 149 11.39 -13.71 6.24
C VAL A 149 12.17 -13.79 4.93
N LYS A 150 13.18 -14.67 4.85
CA LYS A 150 14.11 -14.79 3.71
C LYS A 150 13.42 -15.26 2.42
N ASP A 151 12.42 -16.13 2.51
CA ASP A 151 11.72 -16.70 1.36
C ASP A 151 10.38 -15.95 1.08
N SER A 152 10.35 -14.65 1.36
CA SER A 152 9.20 -13.83 1.07
C SER A 152 8.98 -13.67 -0.44
N SER A 153 7.74 -13.68 -0.88
CA SER A 153 7.37 -13.30 -2.24
C SER A 153 7.60 -11.81 -2.55
N LEU A 154 7.96 -11.02 -1.52
CA LEU A 154 8.27 -9.60 -1.61
C LEU A 154 9.74 -9.35 -1.32
N GLN A 155 10.36 -8.44 -2.08
CA GLN A 155 11.67 -7.88 -1.75
C GLN A 155 11.53 -6.64 -0.85
N GLN A 156 10.64 -5.74 -1.23
CA GLN A 156 10.36 -4.53 -0.45
C GLN A 156 9.02 -3.91 -0.83
N VAL A 157 8.50 -3.13 0.10
CA VAL A 157 7.35 -2.24 -0.11
C VAL A 157 7.77 -0.83 0.30
N ARG A 158 7.50 0.18 -0.55
CA ARG A 158 7.60 1.59 -0.18
C ARG A 158 6.19 2.12 0.06
N ILE A 159 5.97 2.71 1.21
CA ILE A 159 4.71 3.29 1.63
C ILE A 159 4.87 4.80 1.56
N GLY A 160 4.11 5.44 0.70
CA GLY A 160 4.09 6.90 0.55
C GLY A 160 2.88 7.50 1.25
N LEU A 161 3.14 8.39 2.20
CA LEU A 161 2.14 9.06 3.02
C LEU A 161 2.15 10.56 2.72
N ARG A 162 1.00 11.18 2.75
CA ARG A 162 0.86 12.63 2.55
C ARG A 162 -0.11 13.21 3.56
N SER A 163 0.15 14.43 4.01
CA SER A 163 -0.81 15.17 4.83
C SER A 163 -1.87 15.82 3.94
N GLU A 164 -3.14 15.50 4.19
CA GLU A 164 -4.31 16.15 3.57
C GLU A 164 -5.24 16.64 4.69
N ASP A 165 -5.52 17.93 4.72
CA ASP A 165 -6.38 18.56 5.73
C ASP A 165 -6.02 18.19 7.19
N GLY A 166 -4.71 18.07 7.47
CA GLY A 166 -4.20 17.72 8.79
C GLY A 166 -4.28 16.24 9.14
N GLN A 167 -4.70 15.38 8.21
CA GLN A 167 -4.71 13.93 8.36
C GLN A 167 -3.64 13.27 7.48
N MET A 168 -2.96 12.26 8.03
CA MET A 168 -2.08 11.42 7.22
C MET A 168 -2.88 10.43 6.39
N VAL A 169 -2.67 10.46 5.06
CA VAL A 169 -3.32 9.57 4.10
C VAL A 169 -2.30 8.71 3.37
N LEU A 170 -2.70 7.52 2.97
CA LEU A 170 -1.94 6.68 2.06
C LEU A 170 -2.04 7.26 0.64
N ALA A 171 -0.93 7.75 0.10
CA ALA A 171 -0.86 8.33 -1.24
C ALA A 171 -0.29 7.36 -2.27
N HIS A 172 0.71 6.56 -1.87
CA HIS A 172 1.38 5.62 -2.77
C HIS A 172 1.71 4.29 -2.07
N LEU A 173 1.79 3.25 -2.89
CA LEU A 173 2.29 1.94 -2.48
C LEU A 173 3.11 1.36 -3.63
N ASP A 174 4.44 1.34 -3.47
CA ASP A 174 5.35 0.79 -4.46
C ASP A 174 5.88 -0.56 -3.96
N ILE A 175 5.74 -1.59 -4.77
CA ILE A 175 6.04 -2.97 -4.41
C ILE A 175 7.09 -3.51 -5.37
N VAL A 176 8.08 -4.21 -4.85
CA VAL A 176 9.00 -5.04 -5.63
C VAL A 176 8.86 -6.47 -5.14
N ASP A 177 8.47 -7.37 -6.02
CA ASP A 177 8.37 -8.80 -5.72
C ASP A 177 9.73 -9.52 -5.79
N ALA A 178 9.75 -10.81 -5.41
CA ALA A 178 10.95 -11.64 -5.42
C ALA A 178 11.55 -11.83 -6.82
N PHE A 179 10.76 -11.61 -7.88
CA PHE A 179 11.18 -11.72 -9.28
C PHE A 179 11.62 -10.38 -9.88
N GLY A 180 11.59 -9.30 -9.08
CA GLY A 180 11.93 -7.94 -9.52
C GLY A 180 10.82 -7.23 -10.29
N THR A 181 9.60 -7.77 -10.30
CA THR A 181 8.43 -7.05 -10.84
C THR A 181 8.11 -5.87 -9.95
N ARG A 182 7.92 -4.71 -10.55
CA ARG A 182 7.54 -3.48 -9.85
C ARG A 182 6.07 -3.19 -10.07
N SER A 183 5.35 -2.99 -8.97
CA SER A 183 3.95 -2.54 -8.97
C SER A 183 3.87 -1.23 -8.21
N GLN A 184 3.47 -0.17 -8.89
CA GLN A 184 3.32 1.16 -8.33
C GLN A 184 1.85 1.52 -8.29
N MET A 185 1.32 1.78 -7.10
CA MET A 185 -0.04 2.23 -6.87
C MET A 185 -0.05 3.68 -6.40
N ARG A 186 -0.88 4.49 -7.02
CA ARG A 186 -1.24 5.82 -6.55
C ARG A 186 -2.69 5.83 -6.12
N PHE A 187 -2.96 6.42 -4.96
CA PHE A 187 -4.29 6.57 -4.41
C PHE A 187 -4.75 8.02 -4.52
N ASP A 188 -5.97 8.20 -5.03
CA ASP A 188 -6.61 9.49 -5.23
C ASP A 188 -7.97 9.50 -4.50
N LYS A 189 -8.51 10.68 -4.20
CA LYS A 189 -9.81 10.88 -3.52
C LYS A 189 -9.91 10.08 -2.21
N VAL A 190 -8.86 10.10 -1.45
CA VAL A 190 -8.76 9.34 -0.21
C VAL A 190 -9.77 9.86 0.82
N GLN A 191 -10.55 8.96 1.39
CA GLN A 191 -11.47 9.24 2.50
C GLN A 191 -11.04 8.40 3.70
N VAL A 192 -10.64 9.06 4.76
CA VAL A 192 -10.22 8.43 6.02
C VAL A 192 -11.41 8.35 6.96
N ASN A 193 -11.64 7.17 7.54
CA ASN A 193 -12.70 6.89 8.50
C ASN A 193 -14.11 7.32 8.03
N PRO A 194 -14.52 7.06 6.77
CA PRO A 194 -15.85 7.44 6.34
C PRO A 194 -16.90 6.66 7.15
N SER A 195 -17.86 7.37 7.74
CA SER A 195 -18.85 6.80 8.66
C SER A 195 -19.73 5.70 8.03
N GLN A 196 -19.86 5.70 6.71
CA GLN A 196 -20.67 4.73 5.96
C GLN A 196 -19.91 3.45 5.63
N LEU A 197 -18.58 3.39 5.84
CA LEU A 197 -17.77 2.21 5.51
C LEU A 197 -17.71 1.26 6.71
N THR A 198 -18.40 0.14 6.59
CA THR A 198 -18.50 -0.89 7.64
C THR A 198 -17.96 -2.24 7.16
N ALA A 199 -17.54 -3.09 8.08
CA ALA A 199 -16.99 -4.42 7.75
C ALA A 199 -17.98 -5.31 6.98
N SER A 200 -19.29 -5.13 7.15
CA SER A 200 -20.32 -5.89 6.44
C SER A 200 -20.31 -5.69 4.91
N GLN A 201 -19.74 -4.58 4.43
CA GLN A 201 -19.61 -4.30 2.99
C GLN A 201 -18.50 -5.11 2.31
N PHE A 202 -17.70 -5.84 3.09
CA PHE A 202 -16.63 -6.71 2.58
C PHE A 202 -17.05 -8.18 2.46
N ASN A 203 -18.31 -8.48 2.73
CA ASN A 203 -18.85 -9.81 2.44
C ASN A 203 -18.92 -10.01 0.92
N PHE A 204 -18.24 -11.06 0.44
CA PHE A 204 -18.27 -11.41 -0.98
C PHE A 204 -19.24 -12.56 -1.24
N VAL A 205 -20.11 -12.36 -2.19
CA VAL A 205 -21.03 -13.40 -2.70
C VAL A 205 -20.64 -13.68 -4.15
N PRO A 206 -20.25 -14.93 -4.48
CA PRO A 206 -19.95 -15.30 -5.84
C PRO A 206 -21.10 -14.98 -6.79
N PRO A 207 -20.85 -14.40 -7.96
CA PRO A 207 -21.87 -14.17 -8.98
C PRO A 207 -22.55 -15.50 -9.37
N LYS A 208 -23.82 -15.41 -9.79
CA LYS A 208 -24.56 -16.58 -10.24
C LYS A 208 -23.88 -17.24 -11.45
N GLY A 209 -23.59 -18.53 -11.36
CA GLY A 209 -22.94 -19.27 -12.43
C GLY A 209 -21.41 -19.13 -12.47
N ALA A 210 -20.81 -18.45 -11.52
CA ALA A 210 -19.34 -18.42 -11.41
C ALA A 210 -18.82 -19.79 -10.93
N ASP A 211 -17.72 -20.24 -11.52
CA ASP A 211 -16.98 -21.41 -11.04
C ASP A 211 -16.21 -21.06 -9.77
N VAL A 212 -16.40 -21.83 -8.70
CA VAL A 212 -15.78 -21.55 -7.38
C VAL A 212 -14.74 -22.61 -7.06
N VAL A 213 -13.47 -22.21 -7.16
CA VAL A 213 -12.29 -23.06 -6.92
C VAL A 213 -11.73 -22.83 -5.51
N ARG A 214 -11.41 -23.92 -4.81
CA ARG A 214 -10.75 -23.93 -3.49
C ARG A 214 -9.49 -24.79 -3.58
N PRO A 215 -8.33 -24.18 -3.91
CA PRO A 215 -7.06 -24.91 -4.02
C PRO A 215 -6.50 -25.33 -2.65
#